data_005c288c2feef0a188b8af18233711d5
#
_entry.id   005c288c2feef0a188b8af18233711d5
#
_cell.length_a   1.000
_cell.length_b   1.000
_cell.length_c   1.000
_cell.angle_alpha   90.00
_cell.angle_beta   90.00
_cell.angle_gamma   90.00
#
_symmetry.space_group_name_H-M   'P 1'
#
loop_
_entity.id
_entity.type
_entity.pdbx_description
1 polymer ?
#
loop_
_entity_poly.entity_id
_entity_poly.type
_entity_poly.pdbx_seq_one_letter_code
_entity_poly.pdbx_strand_id
1 'polypeptide(L)' 'MARTKSEAKVINLPLLKTVEQMAKLSGIGENKLRQLIETGQIEYVLNGNRRMLTEAAIIDWYNRTKIPVNTAVMEE' A
#
# COMPACT_ATOMS: atom_id res chain seq x y z
N MET A 1 -14.13 -7.47 24.29
CA MET A 1 -13.88 -6.92 23.88
C MET A 1 -13.55 -6.40 23.40
N ALA A 2 -13.23 -6.59 23.35
CA ALA A 2 -13.01 -5.89 22.88
C ALA A 2 -12.51 -5.78 22.24
N ARG A 3 -12.11 -6.14 22.32
CA ARG A 3 -11.76 -5.98 21.57
C ARG A 3 -12.07 -5.91 20.70
N THR A 4 -12.26 -6.36 20.76
CA THR A 4 -12.81 -6.34 19.65
C THR A 4 -13.47 -5.20 19.32
N LYS A 5 -13.84 -4.34 19.99
CA LYS A 5 -14.45 -3.26 19.66
C LYS A 5 -13.70 -2.31 19.01
N SER A 6 -12.62 -2.22 19.37
CA SER A 6 -11.82 -1.33 18.67
C SER A 6 -11.73 -1.74 17.26
N GLU A 7 -11.87 -2.94 17.06
CA GLU A 7 -11.86 -3.41 15.74
C GLU A 7 -12.97 -2.89 14.94
N ALA A 8 -14.03 -2.59 15.57
CA ALA A 8 -15.16 -2.06 14.86
C ALA A 8 -14.81 -0.79 14.16
N LYS A 9 -13.96 0.01 14.74
CA LYS A 9 -13.59 1.22 14.10
C LYS A 9 -12.89 1.01 12.83
N VAL A 10 -12.03 0.07 12.82
CA VAL A 10 -11.31 -0.23 11.64
C VAL A 10 -12.22 -0.66 10.54
N ILE A 11 -13.24 -1.34 10.90
CA ILE A 11 -14.16 -1.86 9.94
C ILE A 11 -14.88 -0.79 9.19
N ASN A 12 -14.96 0.39 9.72
CA ASN A 12 -15.61 1.47 9.02
C ASN A 12 -14.89 1.90 7.79
N LEU A 13 -13.63 1.53 7.67
CA LEU A 13 -12.86 1.93 6.50
C LEU A 13 -12.76 0.77 5.53
N PRO A 14 -12.84 1.03 4.23
CA PRO A 14 -12.65 -0.06 3.27
C PRO A 14 -11.26 -0.62 3.40
N LEU A 15 -11.15 -1.93 3.39
CA LEU A 15 -9.86 -2.56 3.40
C LEU A 15 -9.17 -2.47 2.06
N LEU A 16 -9.97 -2.58 1.01
CA LEU A 16 -9.44 -2.50 -0.34
C LEU A 16 -9.73 -1.15 -0.93
N LYS A 17 -8.75 -0.59 -1.59
CA LYS A 17 -8.89 0.72 -2.20
C LYS A 17 -8.56 0.64 -3.66
N THR A 18 -9.22 1.47 -4.45
CA THR A 18 -8.90 1.54 -5.87
C THR A 18 -7.54 2.19 -6.04
N VAL A 19 -7.01 2.09 -7.25
CA VAL A 19 -5.72 2.70 -7.55
C VAL A 19 -5.76 4.20 -7.29
N GLU A 20 -6.85 4.84 -7.69
CA GLU A 20 -6.97 6.28 -7.49
C GLU A 20 -6.99 6.63 -6.01
N GLN A 21 -7.74 5.87 -5.23
CA GLN A 21 -7.81 6.13 -3.81
C GLN A 21 -6.46 5.90 -3.15
N MET A 22 -5.80 4.82 -3.52
CA MET A 22 -4.52 4.51 -2.93
C MET A 22 -3.46 5.52 -3.33
N ALA A 23 -3.54 6.04 -4.55
CA ALA A 23 -2.60 7.04 -4.98
C ALA A 23 -2.67 8.28 -4.10
N LYS A 24 -3.87 8.69 -3.74
CA LYS A 24 -4.04 9.84 -2.87
C LYS A 24 -3.56 9.56 -1.46
N LEU A 25 -3.88 8.37 -0.96
CA LEU A 25 -3.51 8.02 0.39
C LEU A 25 -2.02 7.88 0.56
N SER A 26 -1.38 7.23 -0.38
CA SER A 26 0.02 6.88 -0.23
C SER A 26 0.97 7.99 -0.67
N GLY A 27 0.48 8.92 -1.45
CA GLY A 27 1.37 9.93 -2.00
C GLY A 27 2.12 9.49 -3.23
N ILE A 28 1.91 8.26 -3.67
CA ILE A 28 2.48 7.79 -4.92
C ILE A 28 1.56 8.25 -6.03
N GLY A 29 2.06 8.82 -7.08
CA GLY A 29 1.21 9.25 -8.16
C GLY A 29 0.45 8.09 -8.78
N GLU A 30 -0.71 8.37 -9.33
CA GLU A 30 -1.54 7.32 -9.90
C GLU A 30 -0.83 6.58 -11.03
N ASN A 31 -0.14 7.31 -11.89
CA ASN A 31 0.57 6.67 -13.00
C ASN A 31 1.67 5.76 -12.50
N LYS A 32 2.38 6.20 -11.49
CA LYS A 32 3.43 5.37 -10.93
C LYS A 32 2.86 4.12 -10.29
N LEU A 33 1.75 4.27 -9.59
CA LEU A 33 1.14 3.14 -8.93
C LEU A 33 0.65 2.11 -9.95
N ARG A 34 0.06 2.58 -11.05
CA ARG A 34 -0.38 1.67 -12.10
C ARG A 34 0.80 0.94 -12.71
N GLN A 35 1.91 1.63 -12.87
CA GLN A 35 3.11 1.02 -13.40
C GLN A 35 3.64 -0.05 -12.46
N LEU A 36 3.63 0.21 -11.17
CA LEU A 36 4.08 -0.78 -10.20
C LEU A 36 3.22 -2.04 -10.25
N ILE A 37 1.93 -1.86 -10.43
CA ILE A 37 1.03 -2.99 -10.55
C ILE A 37 1.31 -3.78 -11.82
N GLU A 38 1.46 -3.08 -12.93
CA GLU A 38 1.64 -3.76 -14.21
C GLU A 38 2.97 -4.48 -14.30
N THR A 39 3.98 -3.98 -13.63
CA THR A 39 5.28 -4.62 -13.68
C THR A 39 5.47 -5.64 -12.57
N GLY A 40 4.43 -5.88 -11.77
CA GLY A 40 4.52 -6.90 -10.74
C GLY A 40 5.32 -6.51 -9.52
N GLN A 41 5.50 -5.23 -9.30
CA GLN A 41 6.30 -4.78 -8.17
C GLN A 41 5.49 -4.56 -6.91
N ILE A 42 4.18 -4.52 -7.01
CA ILE A 42 3.33 -4.32 -5.85
C ILE A 42 2.14 -5.26 -5.97
N GLU A 43 1.76 -5.86 -4.86
CA GLU A 43 0.66 -6.82 -4.91
C GLU A 43 -0.68 -6.12 -5.00
N TYR A 44 -1.64 -6.81 -5.60
CA TYR A 44 -2.97 -6.28 -5.75
C TYR A 44 -3.93 -7.44 -5.98
N VAL A 45 -5.22 -7.16 -5.92
CA VAL A 45 -6.22 -8.16 -6.24
C VAL A 45 -7.16 -7.59 -7.29
N LEU A 46 -7.78 -8.47 -8.03
CA LEU A 46 -8.81 -8.07 -8.96
C LEU A 46 -10.17 -8.27 -8.31
N ASN A 47 -10.94 -7.22 -8.25
CA ASN A 47 -12.28 -7.28 -7.72
C ASN A 47 -13.19 -6.93 -8.87
N GLY A 48 -13.69 -7.96 -9.55
CA GLY A 48 -14.37 -7.75 -10.81
C GLY A 48 -13.36 -7.28 -11.82
N ASN A 49 -13.57 -6.10 -12.37
CA ASN A 49 -12.65 -5.54 -13.34
C ASN A 49 -11.70 -4.52 -12.72
N ARG A 50 -11.77 -4.36 -11.41
CA ARG A 50 -10.98 -3.33 -10.76
C ARG A 50 -9.76 -3.92 -10.08
N ARG A 51 -8.65 -3.23 -10.22
CA ARG A 51 -7.46 -3.55 -9.46
C ARG A 51 -7.54 -2.80 -8.14
N MET A 52 -7.43 -3.52 -7.05
CA MET A 52 -7.55 -2.92 -5.73
C MET A 52 -6.39 -3.36 -4.87
N LEU A 53 -6.00 -2.49 -3.95
CA LEU A 53 -4.85 -2.73 -3.10
C LEU A 53 -5.21 -2.48 -1.65
N THR A 54 -4.35 -3.00 -0.77
CA THR A 54 -4.45 -2.68 0.64
C THR A 54 -3.29 -1.79 1.02
N GLU A 55 -3.38 -1.21 2.20
CA GLU A 55 -2.26 -0.42 2.69
C GLU A 55 -1.05 -1.31 2.94
N ALA A 56 -1.29 -2.57 3.28
CA ALA A 56 -0.19 -3.49 3.49
C ALA A 56 0.64 -3.66 2.22
N ALA A 57 0.00 -3.61 1.06
CA ALA A 57 0.73 -3.73 -0.19
C ALA A 57 1.70 -2.56 -0.36
N ILE A 58 1.26 -1.38 0.02
CA ILE A 58 2.11 -0.20 -0.07
C ILE A 58 3.27 -0.31 0.91
N ILE A 59 2.99 -0.73 2.13
CA ILE A 59 4.03 -0.88 3.13
C ILE A 59 5.06 -1.92 2.70
N ASP A 60 4.58 -3.01 2.14
CA ASP A 60 5.48 -4.05 1.65
C ASP A 60 6.39 -3.51 0.55
N TRP A 61 5.83 -2.77 -0.40
CA TRP A 61 6.62 -2.19 -1.46
C TRP A 61 7.64 -1.22 -0.90
N TYR A 62 7.21 -0.40 0.07
CA TYR A 62 8.10 0.55 0.70
C TYR A 62 9.28 -0.17 1.36
N ASN A 63 8.99 -1.23 2.09
CA ASN A 63 10.04 -1.95 2.80
C ASN A 63 11.04 -2.61 1.85
N ARG A 64 10.59 -3.01 0.68
CA ARG A 64 11.47 -3.65 -0.28
C ARG A 64 12.30 -2.65 -1.08
N THR A 65 11.83 -1.43 -1.19
CA THR A 65 12.50 -0.46 -2.06
C THR A 65 13.12 0.71 -1.31
N LYS A 66 12.88 0.82 -0.02
CA LYS A 66 13.40 1.95 0.72
C LYS A 66 14.93 1.90 0.77
N ILE A 67 15.52 3.06 0.90
CA ILE A 67 16.96 3.18 1.03
C ILE A 67 17.25 3.45 2.49
N PRO A 68 17.90 2.52 3.18
CA PRO A 68 18.12 2.67 4.62
C PRO A 68 19.10 3.80 4.92
N VAL A 69 18.75 4.59 5.88
CA VAL A 69 19.64 5.66 6.29
C VAL A 69 20.92 5.15 6.86
N ASN A 70 20.81 4.12 7.65
CA ASN A 70 21.98 3.57 8.27
C ASN A 70 23.04 3.14 7.32
N THR A 71 22.62 2.60 6.20
CA THR A 71 23.57 2.15 5.24
C THR A 71 24.41 3.30 4.75
N ALA A 72 23.77 4.41 4.50
CA ALA A 72 24.48 5.56 3.99
C ALA A 72 25.46 6.07 5.00
N VAL A 73 25.06 6.09 6.23
CA VAL A 73 25.92 6.61 7.28
C VAL A 73 27.08 5.71 7.51
N MET A 74 26.82 4.45 7.48
CA MET A 74 27.86 3.52 7.77
C MET A 74 28.97 3.54 6.76
N GLU A 75 28.64 3.94 5.60
CA GLU A 75 29.64 3.92 4.58
C GLU A 75 30.70 4.92 4.79
N GLU A 76 30.38 5.91 5.53
CA GLU A 76 31.36 6.89 5.74
C GLU A 76 32.26 6.46 6.69
#